data_ad86cca7d67139a3f95de98cc8eff3f5
#
_entry.id   ad86cca7d67139a3f95de98cc8eff3f5
#
_cell.length_a   1.000
_cell.length_b   1.000
_cell.length_c   1.000
_cell.angle_alpha   90.00
_cell.angle_beta   90.00
_cell.angle_gamma   90.00
#
_symmetry.space_group_name_H-M   'P 1'
#
loop_
_entity.id
_entity.type
_entity.pdbx_description
1 polymer ?
#
loop_
_entity_poly.entity_id
_entity_poly.type
_entity_poly.pdbx_seq_one_letter_code
_entity_poly.pdbx_strand_id
1 'polypeptide(L)'
;MRFSVKQAAVVLFSFSLLACSSKEKLVLPEVENQIKPREVWSAQVGKGVAHYESGLKPLILNDKVYMASREGLVVAFELSSGKRLWTFDLRKDDTLSTLQKLRQRFSADNARIAGGISHGFGNIYLGTENGDLVALNAETGALVWRVQVPGEVLVSPAAGDGFVVVKLGTGSLIGLSPDNGEQRWIFENEQPPLTIRGVSEPVIDSGGVVYGTANGRVGVLVVDRGFQAWEENIATPKGSTDLSRLVDVDAKPIVIAGTVYTIAYNGELFALELRSGQQLWKRDYASFRNMTVQGTV
;
A
#
# COMPACT_ATOMS: atom_id res chain seq x y z
N MET A 1 4.95 33.97 61.46
CA MET A 1 5.71 34.16 60.23
C MET A 1 4.73 34.45 59.07
N ARG A 2 4.71 35.67 58.55
CA ARG A 2 3.84 36.04 57.41
C ARG A 2 4.66 35.83 56.12
N PHE A 3 4.40 34.78 55.40
CA PHE A 3 4.98 34.58 54.06
C PHE A 3 4.41 35.63 53.11
N SER A 4 5.26 36.35 52.41
CA SER A 4 4.85 37.35 51.44
C SER A 4 4.25 36.64 50.21
N VAL A 5 3.22 37.24 49.60
CA VAL A 5 2.54 36.73 48.39
C VAL A 5 3.54 36.43 47.26
N LYS A 6 4.65 37.14 47.18
CA LYS A 6 5.74 36.93 46.22
C LYS A 6 6.51 35.63 46.47
N GLN A 7 6.68 35.20 47.71
CA GLN A 7 7.34 33.93 48.05
C GLN A 7 6.44 32.74 47.79
N ALA A 8 5.13 32.87 47.99
CA ALA A 8 4.16 31.84 47.61
C ALA A 8 4.07 31.63 46.08
N ALA A 9 4.14 32.71 45.29
CA ALA A 9 4.13 32.64 43.83
C ALA A 9 5.39 31.93 43.25
N VAL A 10 6.56 32.16 43.84
CA VAL A 10 7.82 31.51 43.43
C VAL A 10 7.80 30.01 43.74
N VAL A 11 7.24 29.60 44.88
CA VAL A 11 7.12 28.18 45.26
C VAL A 11 6.11 27.47 44.36
N LEU A 12 4.98 28.08 43.98
CA LEU A 12 4.01 27.54 43.05
C LEU A 12 4.58 27.38 41.62
N PHE A 13 5.38 28.34 41.17
CA PHE A 13 6.01 28.29 39.85
C PHE A 13 7.13 27.24 39.77
N SER A 14 7.82 26.94 40.86
CA SER A 14 8.84 25.90 40.96
C SER A 14 8.24 24.48 40.90
N PHE A 15 7.01 24.27 41.38
CA PHE A 15 6.32 22.99 41.35
C PHE A 15 5.74 22.65 39.96
N SER A 16 5.45 23.64 39.12
CA SER A 16 4.92 23.40 37.76
C SER A 16 5.97 22.94 36.75
N LEU A 17 7.27 23.04 37.07
CA LEU A 17 8.36 22.59 36.19
C LEU A 17 8.75 21.13 36.39
N LEU A 18 8.19 20.42 37.35
CA LEU A 18 8.48 19.01 37.62
C LEU A 18 7.49 18.04 36.98
N ALA A 19 6.52 18.52 36.20
CA ALA A 19 5.48 17.71 35.55
C ALA A 19 5.85 17.28 34.13
N CYS A 20 7.12 17.25 33.74
CA CYS A 20 7.54 16.53 32.54
C CYS A 20 7.63 15.03 32.85
N SER A 21 6.51 14.33 32.71
CA SER A 21 6.50 12.87 32.61
C SER A 21 7.31 12.46 31.39
N SER A 22 8.56 12.05 31.59
CA SER A 22 9.31 11.34 30.57
C SER A 22 8.59 10.02 30.33
N LYS A 23 7.93 9.90 29.17
CA LYS A 23 7.48 8.58 28.72
C LYS A 23 8.69 7.67 28.72
N GLU A 24 8.64 6.57 29.47
CA GLU A 24 9.66 5.54 29.42
C GLU A 24 9.91 5.20 27.96
N LYS A 25 11.15 5.40 27.51
CA LYS A 25 11.56 4.96 26.17
C LYS A 25 11.47 3.43 26.20
N LEU A 26 10.62 2.89 25.33
CA LEU A 26 10.54 1.45 25.11
C LEU A 26 11.95 0.99 24.69
N VAL A 27 12.66 0.32 25.60
CA VAL A 27 13.94 -0.29 25.29
C VAL A 27 13.64 -1.60 24.58
N LEU A 28 13.93 -1.65 23.30
CA LEU A 28 13.81 -2.89 22.54
C LEU A 28 14.84 -3.89 23.11
N PRO A 29 14.45 -5.17 23.27
CA PRO A 29 15.39 -6.19 23.71
C PRO A 29 16.53 -6.33 22.69
N GLU A 30 17.75 -6.56 23.17
CA GLU A 30 18.87 -6.91 22.29
C GLU A 30 18.55 -8.21 21.54
N VAL A 31 18.60 -8.13 20.22
CA VAL A 31 18.38 -9.28 19.35
C VAL A 31 19.73 -9.81 18.90
N GLU A 32 20.10 -11.02 19.31
CA GLU A 32 21.25 -11.72 18.75
C GLU A 32 20.92 -12.15 17.32
N ASN A 33 21.50 -11.42 16.35
CA ASN A 33 21.34 -11.74 14.93
C ASN A 33 22.06 -13.06 14.60
N GLN A 34 21.31 -14.13 14.43
CA GLN A 34 21.82 -15.44 14.02
C GLN A 34 22.16 -15.49 12.50
N ILE A 35 21.65 -14.55 11.72
CA ILE A 35 21.86 -14.47 10.28
C ILE A 35 22.70 -13.23 9.97
N LYS A 36 23.82 -13.43 9.27
CA LYS A 36 24.65 -12.35 8.73
C LYS A 36 24.37 -12.22 7.22
N PRO A 37 23.52 -11.28 6.78
CA PRO A 37 23.28 -11.07 5.35
C PRO A 37 24.57 -10.60 4.67
N ARG A 38 24.79 -11.06 3.44
CA ARG A 38 25.88 -10.61 2.58
C ARG A 38 25.31 -9.94 1.33
N GLU A 39 25.78 -8.77 1.03
CA GLU A 39 25.45 -8.10 -0.24
C GLU A 39 26.04 -8.92 -1.40
N VAL A 40 25.19 -9.26 -2.37
CA VAL A 40 25.60 -9.93 -3.61
C VAL A 40 25.82 -8.91 -4.71
N TRP A 41 24.88 -7.99 -4.85
CA TRP A 41 24.95 -6.84 -5.75
C TRP A 41 24.02 -5.73 -5.27
N SER A 42 24.23 -4.52 -5.76
CA SER A 42 23.35 -3.38 -5.56
C SER A 42 23.16 -2.60 -6.87
N ALA A 43 22.00 -1.98 -7.03
CA ALA A 43 21.68 -1.16 -8.18
C ALA A 43 20.82 0.04 -7.79
N GLN A 44 21.02 1.15 -8.49
CA GLN A 44 20.23 2.36 -8.33
C GLN A 44 19.25 2.50 -9.50
N VAL A 45 17.97 2.76 -9.18
CA VAL A 45 16.92 3.04 -10.16
C VAL A 45 16.50 4.49 -10.02
N GLY A 46 16.94 5.33 -10.96
CA GLY A 46 16.69 6.77 -10.95
C GLY A 46 17.05 7.41 -9.60
N LYS A 47 16.18 8.28 -9.11
CA LYS A 47 16.29 8.89 -7.77
C LYS A 47 15.57 8.10 -6.68
N GLY A 48 15.10 6.89 -6.98
CA GLY A 48 14.29 6.08 -6.07
C GLY A 48 12.97 6.76 -5.72
N VAL A 49 12.65 6.81 -4.44
CA VAL A 49 11.46 7.50 -3.91
C VAL A 49 11.77 8.90 -3.36
N ALA A 50 13.05 9.30 -3.38
CA ALA A 50 13.57 10.56 -2.80
C ALA A 50 13.17 10.73 -1.31
N HIS A 51 12.52 11.85 -0.98
CA HIS A 51 12.09 12.17 0.40
C HIS A 51 10.62 11.81 0.67
N TYR A 52 9.97 11.11 -0.26
CA TYR A 52 8.56 10.76 -0.15
C TYR A 52 8.40 9.41 0.52
N GLU A 53 7.41 9.30 1.40
CA GLU A 53 6.95 8.00 1.84
C GLU A 53 6.29 7.30 0.64
N SER A 54 6.69 6.07 0.36
CA SER A 54 6.23 5.33 -0.81
C SER A 54 5.98 3.88 -0.48
N GLY A 55 4.88 3.35 -1.01
CA GLY A 55 4.54 1.93 -0.98
C GLY A 55 5.28 1.09 -2.03
N LEU A 56 6.13 1.70 -2.87
CA LEU A 56 6.88 0.99 -3.90
C LEU A 56 7.81 -0.06 -3.29
N LYS A 57 7.65 -1.29 -3.75
CA LYS A 57 8.46 -2.44 -3.33
C LYS A 57 9.04 -3.11 -4.57
N PRO A 58 10.26 -3.65 -4.50
CA PRO A 58 10.76 -4.55 -5.54
C PRO A 58 9.84 -5.78 -5.66
N LEU A 59 9.61 -6.19 -6.89
CA LEU A 59 8.95 -7.47 -7.18
C LEU A 59 10.01 -8.47 -7.61
N ILE A 60 10.10 -9.60 -6.91
CA ILE A 60 10.92 -10.74 -7.32
C ILE A 60 9.99 -11.77 -7.96
N LEU A 61 10.28 -12.12 -9.20
CA LEU A 61 9.53 -13.11 -9.94
C LEU A 61 10.51 -14.00 -10.73
N ASN A 62 10.52 -15.28 -10.41
CA ASN A 62 11.47 -16.25 -10.95
C ASN A 62 12.94 -15.81 -10.76
N ASP A 63 13.66 -15.56 -11.84
CA ASP A 63 15.05 -15.14 -11.90
C ASP A 63 15.23 -13.62 -12.09
N LYS A 64 14.18 -12.82 -11.93
CA LYS A 64 14.17 -11.38 -12.18
C LYS A 64 13.72 -10.57 -10.98
N VAL A 65 14.29 -9.36 -10.88
CA VAL A 65 13.87 -8.32 -9.93
C VAL A 65 13.39 -7.12 -10.72
N TYR A 66 12.15 -6.70 -10.47
CA TYR A 66 11.56 -5.51 -11.05
C TYR A 66 11.55 -4.39 -10.02
N MET A 67 12.00 -3.24 -10.41
CA MET A 67 12.08 -2.05 -9.56
C MET A 67 11.55 -0.83 -10.29
N ALA A 68 10.94 0.08 -9.56
CA ALA A 68 10.49 1.36 -10.10
C ALA A 68 11.00 2.52 -9.24
N SER A 69 11.23 3.67 -9.88
CA SER A 69 11.43 4.94 -9.19
C SER A 69 10.18 5.80 -9.28
N ARG A 70 9.95 6.63 -8.27
CA ARG A 70 8.81 7.55 -8.25
C ARG A 70 8.76 8.47 -9.46
N GLU A 71 9.90 8.84 -10.02
CA GLU A 71 10.00 9.73 -11.18
C GLU A 71 9.54 9.11 -12.50
N GLY A 72 9.46 7.75 -12.60
CA GLY A 72 8.92 7.09 -13.80
C GLY A 72 9.80 6.02 -14.43
N LEU A 73 10.98 5.73 -13.90
CA LEU A 73 11.82 4.63 -14.41
C LEU A 73 11.33 3.29 -13.84
N VAL A 74 11.20 2.30 -14.73
CA VAL A 74 10.93 0.90 -14.38
C VAL A 74 12.03 0.06 -15.01
N VAL A 75 12.64 -0.81 -14.21
CA VAL A 75 13.81 -1.59 -14.62
C VAL A 75 13.66 -3.04 -14.17
N ALA A 76 14.02 -3.97 -15.04
CA ALA A 76 14.21 -5.38 -14.67
C ALA A 76 15.69 -5.71 -14.62
N PHE A 77 16.07 -6.47 -13.58
CA PHE A 77 17.42 -7.00 -13.39
C PHE A 77 17.35 -8.53 -13.29
N GLU A 78 18.42 -9.18 -13.69
CA GLU A 78 18.67 -10.57 -13.37
C GLU A 78 18.94 -10.72 -11.87
N LEU A 79 18.23 -11.61 -11.20
CA LEU A 79 18.31 -11.77 -9.74
C LEU A 79 19.71 -12.19 -9.29
N SER A 80 20.38 -13.06 -10.04
CA SER A 80 21.66 -13.63 -9.64
C SER A 80 22.84 -12.66 -9.77
N SER A 81 22.83 -11.80 -10.80
CA SER A 81 23.96 -10.98 -11.18
C SER A 81 23.74 -9.46 -11.03
N GLY A 82 22.48 -9.02 -10.90
CA GLY A 82 22.14 -7.61 -10.97
C GLY A 82 22.27 -6.99 -12.37
N LYS A 83 22.47 -7.84 -13.40
CA LYS A 83 22.54 -7.36 -14.79
C LYS A 83 21.19 -6.79 -15.20
N ARG A 84 21.19 -5.55 -15.75
CA ARG A 84 19.99 -4.92 -16.27
C ARG A 84 19.52 -5.64 -17.54
N LEU A 85 18.25 -6.08 -17.54
CA LEU A 85 17.63 -6.75 -18.66
C LEU A 85 16.94 -5.77 -19.60
N TRP A 86 16.09 -4.89 -19.05
CA TRP A 86 15.40 -3.86 -19.79
C TRP A 86 15.09 -2.66 -18.90
N THR A 87 14.72 -1.54 -19.52
CA THR A 87 14.32 -0.30 -18.87
C THR A 87 13.15 0.31 -19.63
N PHE A 88 12.13 0.75 -18.90
CA PHE A 88 11.01 1.53 -19.43
C PHE A 88 10.96 2.88 -18.69
N ASP A 89 10.69 3.96 -19.43
CA ASP A 89 10.58 5.30 -18.86
C ASP A 89 9.16 5.84 -19.13
N LEU A 90 8.32 5.84 -18.10
CA LEU A 90 6.92 6.27 -18.19
C LEU A 90 6.74 7.74 -18.60
N ARG A 91 7.79 8.56 -18.45
CA ARG A 91 7.79 9.96 -18.84
C ARG A 91 7.97 10.15 -20.36
N LYS A 92 8.51 9.15 -21.04
CA LYS A 92 8.73 9.16 -22.48
C LYS A 92 7.49 8.58 -23.15
N ASP A 93 6.63 9.45 -23.61
CA ASP A 93 5.47 9.05 -24.39
C ASP A 93 5.75 9.31 -25.86
N ASP A 94 6.00 8.24 -26.61
CA ASP A 94 6.28 8.35 -28.04
C ASP A 94 5.04 8.69 -28.87
N THR A 95 3.85 8.59 -28.28
CA THR A 95 2.57 8.91 -28.93
C THR A 95 2.26 10.41 -28.91
N LEU A 96 2.95 11.20 -28.08
CA LEU A 96 2.72 12.64 -27.95
C LEU A 96 3.22 13.40 -29.18
N SER A 97 2.43 14.41 -29.59
CA SER A 97 2.85 15.36 -30.61
C SER A 97 4.09 16.18 -30.18
N THR A 98 4.81 16.72 -31.14
CA THR A 98 6.05 17.52 -30.90
C THR A 98 5.81 18.68 -29.93
N LEU A 99 4.63 19.33 -30.00
CA LEU A 99 4.23 20.41 -29.10
C LEU A 99 3.96 19.93 -27.67
N GLN A 100 3.37 18.74 -27.51
CA GLN A 100 3.14 18.13 -26.19
C GLN A 100 4.46 17.68 -25.56
N LYS A 101 5.37 17.07 -26.33
CA LYS A 101 6.74 16.75 -25.90
C LYS A 101 7.51 17.99 -25.44
N LEU A 102 7.33 19.12 -26.14
CA LEU A 102 7.95 20.38 -25.76
C LEU A 102 7.39 20.96 -24.45
N ARG A 103 6.06 20.87 -24.25
CA ARG A 103 5.40 21.24 -22.99
C ARG A 103 5.84 20.36 -21.83
N GLN A 104 5.93 19.06 -22.02
CA GLN A 104 6.45 18.10 -21.03
C GLN A 104 7.89 18.42 -20.61
N ARG A 105 8.73 18.89 -21.53
CA ARG A 105 10.12 19.25 -21.25
C ARG A 105 10.29 20.44 -20.30
N PHE A 106 9.26 21.25 -20.10
CA PHE A 106 9.23 22.40 -19.18
C PHE A 106 8.42 22.14 -17.91
N SER A 107 7.63 21.07 -17.83
CA SER A 107 7.03 20.64 -16.58
C SER A 107 7.99 19.66 -15.88
N ALA A 108 8.11 19.80 -14.57
CA ALA A 108 8.97 18.90 -13.76
C ALA A 108 8.44 17.48 -13.91
N ASP A 109 9.07 16.72 -14.83
CA ASP A 109 8.63 15.40 -15.26
C ASP A 109 8.82 14.35 -14.18
N ASN A 110 7.81 14.23 -13.35
CA ASN A 110 7.71 13.16 -12.36
C ASN A 110 6.40 12.42 -12.60
N ALA A 111 6.50 11.18 -13.08
CA ALA A 111 5.32 10.33 -13.30
C ALA A 111 4.60 9.98 -12.01
N ARG A 112 5.25 10.19 -10.84
CA ARG A 112 4.71 9.94 -9.51
C ARG A 112 4.22 8.51 -9.34
N ILE A 113 5.02 7.53 -9.78
CA ILE A 113 4.72 6.12 -9.52
C ILE A 113 4.66 5.93 -8.00
N ALA A 114 3.53 5.42 -7.52
CA ALA A 114 3.27 5.20 -6.09
C ALA A 114 2.75 3.79 -5.82
N GLY A 115 1.89 3.27 -6.69
CA GLY A 115 1.31 1.93 -6.61
C GLY A 115 2.05 0.92 -7.49
N GLY A 116 2.49 -0.16 -6.90
CA GLY A 116 3.13 -1.25 -7.62
C GLY A 116 4.41 -1.70 -6.92
N ILE A 117 5.11 -2.67 -7.44
CA ILE A 117 4.91 -3.44 -8.69
C ILE A 117 4.13 -4.71 -8.36
N SER A 118 3.16 -5.07 -9.18
CA SER A 118 2.50 -6.37 -9.11
C SER A 118 2.62 -7.10 -10.45
N HIS A 119 2.26 -8.40 -10.48
CA HIS A 119 2.40 -9.27 -11.64
C HIS A 119 1.15 -10.11 -11.84
N GLY A 120 0.83 -10.36 -13.09
CA GLY A 120 -0.20 -11.29 -13.55
C GLY A 120 -0.28 -11.32 -15.07
N PHE A 121 -0.78 -12.40 -15.65
CA PHE A 121 -1.01 -12.53 -17.10
C PHE A 121 0.22 -12.21 -17.97
N GLY A 122 1.44 -12.51 -17.48
CA GLY A 122 2.70 -12.21 -18.17
C GLY A 122 3.12 -10.72 -18.14
N ASN A 123 2.38 -9.88 -17.44
CA ASN A 123 2.63 -8.45 -17.34
C ASN A 123 2.96 -8.03 -15.91
N ILE A 124 3.62 -6.88 -15.76
CA ILE A 124 3.74 -6.14 -14.51
C ILE A 124 2.86 -4.91 -14.55
N TYR A 125 2.30 -4.54 -13.40
CA TYR A 125 1.35 -3.44 -13.27
C TYR A 125 1.87 -2.40 -12.28
N LEU A 126 1.67 -1.12 -12.63
CA LEU A 126 2.08 0.04 -11.83
C LEU A 126 1.00 1.11 -11.89
N GLY A 127 0.84 1.81 -10.77
CA GLY A 127 -0.05 2.95 -10.65
C GLY A 127 0.68 4.23 -10.29
N THR A 128 0.08 5.37 -10.61
CA THR A 128 0.62 6.69 -10.31
C THR A 128 -0.32 7.52 -9.44
N GLU A 129 0.21 8.54 -8.75
CA GLU A 129 -0.60 9.55 -8.06
C GLU A 129 -1.42 10.41 -9.04
N ASN A 130 -1.09 10.39 -10.32
CA ASN A 130 -1.83 11.10 -11.35
C ASN A 130 -3.01 10.29 -11.93
N GLY A 131 -3.19 9.04 -11.45
CA GLY A 131 -4.25 8.14 -11.91
C GLY A 131 -3.89 7.35 -13.17
N ASP A 132 -2.63 7.34 -13.61
CA ASP A 132 -2.24 6.41 -14.66
C ASP A 132 -2.11 5.00 -14.09
N LEU A 133 -2.66 4.04 -14.79
CA LEU A 133 -2.42 2.62 -14.57
C LEU A 133 -1.77 2.03 -15.82
N VAL A 134 -0.66 1.34 -15.63
CA VAL A 134 0.23 0.89 -16.71
C VAL A 134 0.47 -0.61 -16.60
N ALA A 135 0.36 -1.30 -17.72
CA ALA A 135 0.80 -2.69 -17.89
C ALA A 135 2.02 -2.75 -18.83
N LEU A 136 3.08 -3.37 -18.36
CA LEU A 136 4.26 -3.64 -19.14
C LEU A 136 4.46 -5.15 -19.26
N ASN A 137 4.85 -5.64 -20.43
CA ASN A 137 5.24 -7.03 -20.58
C ASN A 137 6.43 -7.34 -19.68
N ALA A 138 6.31 -8.33 -18.82
CA ALA A 138 7.33 -8.65 -17.82
C ALA A 138 8.67 -9.07 -18.42
N GLU A 139 8.66 -9.74 -19.59
CA GLU A 139 9.87 -10.22 -20.24
C GLU A 139 10.64 -9.13 -20.98
N THR A 140 9.92 -8.26 -21.68
CA THR A 140 10.52 -7.30 -22.62
C THR A 140 10.51 -5.86 -22.13
N GLY A 141 9.68 -5.53 -21.12
CA GLY A 141 9.43 -4.16 -20.68
C GLY A 141 8.59 -3.32 -21.66
N ALA A 142 8.05 -3.95 -22.72
CA ALA A 142 7.22 -3.23 -23.69
C ALA A 142 5.89 -2.81 -23.05
N LEU A 143 5.41 -1.61 -23.41
CA LEU A 143 4.10 -1.14 -22.99
C LEU A 143 3.02 -2.01 -23.64
N VAL A 144 2.16 -2.61 -22.81
CA VAL A 144 0.98 -3.37 -23.27
C VAL A 144 -0.21 -2.43 -23.35
N TRP A 145 -0.51 -1.73 -22.29
CA TRP A 145 -1.53 -0.68 -22.26
C TRP A 145 -1.25 0.34 -21.16
N ARG A 146 -1.82 1.52 -21.30
CA ARG A 146 -1.87 2.59 -20.31
C ARG A 146 -3.27 3.18 -20.32
N VAL A 147 -3.89 3.28 -19.15
CA VAL A 147 -5.24 3.83 -18.97
C VAL A 147 -5.25 4.84 -17.83
N GLN A 148 -6.19 5.80 -17.92
CA GLN A 148 -6.42 6.77 -16.86
C GLN A 148 -7.57 6.31 -16.00
N VAL A 149 -7.37 6.23 -14.67
CA VAL A 149 -8.42 5.97 -13.68
C VAL A 149 -8.79 7.26 -12.92
N PRO A 150 -10.01 7.35 -12.35
CA PRO A 150 -10.49 8.59 -11.73
C PRO A 150 -9.96 8.78 -10.29
N GLY A 151 -8.67 8.66 -10.07
CA GLY A 151 -8.06 8.85 -8.75
C GLY A 151 -6.64 8.35 -8.65
N GLU A 152 -5.99 8.65 -7.54
CA GLU A 152 -4.62 8.22 -7.25
C GLU A 152 -4.55 6.69 -7.08
N VAL A 153 -3.52 6.06 -7.65
CA VAL A 153 -3.20 4.65 -7.44
C VAL A 153 -1.98 4.57 -6.53
N LEU A 154 -2.21 4.37 -5.24
CA LEU A 154 -1.18 4.46 -4.19
C LEU A 154 -0.62 3.10 -3.77
N VAL A 155 -1.31 2.02 -4.13
CA VAL A 155 -0.94 0.64 -3.77
C VAL A 155 -0.88 -0.24 -5.00
N SER A 156 -0.24 -1.41 -4.84
CA SER A 156 -0.09 -2.37 -5.93
C SER A 156 -1.45 -2.86 -6.41
N PRO A 157 -1.73 -2.83 -7.73
CA PRO A 157 -2.87 -3.51 -8.30
C PRO A 157 -2.83 -5.00 -7.97
N ALA A 158 -3.97 -5.66 -7.85
CA ALA A 158 -4.06 -7.11 -7.81
C ALA A 158 -4.36 -7.66 -9.22
N ALA A 159 -3.76 -8.79 -9.57
CA ALA A 159 -4.04 -9.45 -10.86
C ALA A 159 -4.31 -10.94 -10.62
N GLY A 160 -5.47 -11.42 -11.06
CA GLY A 160 -5.92 -12.80 -10.87
C GLY A 160 -7.33 -12.98 -11.41
N ASP A 161 -7.76 -14.22 -11.57
CA ASP A 161 -9.12 -14.62 -11.96
C ASP A 161 -9.68 -13.86 -13.18
N GLY A 162 -8.82 -13.52 -14.16
CA GLY A 162 -9.19 -12.81 -15.38
C GLY A 162 -9.32 -11.29 -15.24
N PHE A 163 -8.92 -10.69 -14.12
CA PHE A 163 -9.02 -9.26 -13.85
C PHE A 163 -7.73 -8.65 -13.32
N VAL A 164 -7.58 -7.36 -13.56
CA VAL A 164 -6.68 -6.47 -12.83
C VAL A 164 -7.53 -5.56 -11.98
N VAL A 165 -7.37 -5.61 -10.65
CA VAL A 165 -8.15 -4.80 -9.72
C VAL A 165 -7.25 -3.76 -9.09
N VAL A 166 -7.65 -2.51 -9.16
CA VAL A 166 -6.96 -1.37 -8.56
C VAL A 166 -7.84 -0.73 -7.49
N LYS A 167 -7.22 -0.40 -6.36
CA LYS A 167 -7.85 0.41 -5.32
C LYS A 167 -7.33 1.82 -5.39
N LEU A 168 -8.24 2.78 -5.47
CA LEU A 168 -7.93 4.20 -5.56
C LEU A 168 -7.71 4.83 -4.18
N GLY A 169 -7.02 5.95 -4.15
CA GLY A 169 -6.89 6.77 -2.95
C GLY A 169 -8.22 7.23 -2.35
N THR A 170 -9.30 7.27 -3.14
CA THR A 170 -10.68 7.52 -2.70
C THR A 170 -11.33 6.33 -1.97
N GLY A 171 -10.68 5.15 -1.94
CA GLY A 171 -11.25 3.91 -1.40
C GLY A 171 -12.02 3.07 -2.42
N SER A 172 -12.38 3.62 -3.56
CA SER A 172 -13.08 2.91 -4.64
C SER A 172 -12.19 1.83 -5.26
N LEU A 173 -12.80 0.75 -5.74
CA LEU A 173 -12.11 -0.32 -6.47
C LEU A 173 -12.61 -0.36 -7.91
N ILE A 174 -11.69 -0.62 -8.84
CA ILE A 174 -11.98 -0.75 -10.27
C ILE A 174 -11.43 -2.09 -10.75
N GLY A 175 -12.28 -2.86 -11.42
CA GLY A 175 -11.89 -4.06 -12.14
C GLY A 175 -11.69 -3.78 -13.63
N LEU A 176 -10.54 -4.18 -14.15
CA LEU A 176 -10.15 -3.95 -15.53
C LEU A 176 -9.82 -5.27 -16.25
N SER A 177 -9.96 -5.25 -17.55
CA SER A 177 -9.47 -6.32 -18.43
C SER A 177 -7.92 -6.36 -18.43
N PRO A 178 -7.28 -7.52 -18.22
CA PRO A 178 -5.84 -7.62 -18.29
C PRO A 178 -5.27 -7.37 -19.71
N ASP A 179 -6.08 -7.56 -20.75
CA ASP A 179 -5.64 -7.52 -22.15
C ASP A 179 -5.43 -6.08 -22.64
N ASN A 180 -6.32 -5.15 -22.24
CA ASN A 180 -6.37 -3.81 -22.82
C ASN A 180 -6.61 -2.71 -21.77
N GLY A 181 -6.75 -3.04 -20.49
CA GLY A 181 -7.03 -2.07 -19.42
C GLY A 181 -8.46 -1.51 -19.43
N GLU A 182 -9.37 -2.06 -20.23
CA GLU A 182 -10.76 -1.61 -20.28
C GLU A 182 -11.46 -1.84 -18.93
N GLN A 183 -12.11 -0.80 -18.39
CA GLN A 183 -12.88 -0.90 -17.16
C GLN A 183 -14.09 -1.82 -17.35
N ARG A 184 -14.22 -2.83 -16.51
CA ARG A 184 -15.33 -3.77 -16.47
C ARG A 184 -16.37 -3.39 -15.44
N TRP A 185 -15.91 -2.93 -14.27
CA TRP A 185 -16.76 -2.49 -13.18
C TRP A 185 -16.04 -1.47 -12.30
N ILE A 186 -16.82 -0.73 -11.52
CA ILE A 186 -16.37 0.13 -10.42
C ILE A 186 -17.22 -0.15 -9.20
N PHE A 187 -16.56 -0.24 -8.03
CA PHE A 187 -17.19 -0.29 -6.72
C PHE A 187 -16.81 0.97 -5.96
N GLU A 188 -17.81 1.81 -5.70
CA GLU A 188 -17.63 3.03 -4.92
C GLU A 188 -17.72 2.71 -3.43
N ASN A 189 -16.74 3.17 -2.66
CA ASN A 189 -16.68 2.99 -1.22
C ASN A 189 -16.47 4.35 -0.55
N GLU A 190 -17.32 4.66 0.42
CA GLU A 190 -17.20 5.90 1.18
C GLU A 190 -16.02 5.84 2.14
N GLN A 191 -15.23 6.93 2.15
CA GLN A 191 -14.15 7.10 3.10
C GLN A 191 -14.54 8.06 4.23
N PRO A 192 -14.08 7.82 5.47
CA PRO A 192 -14.19 8.80 6.53
C PRO A 192 -13.39 10.08 6.19
N PRO A 193 -13.77 11.22 6.74
CA PRO A 193 -13.13 12.50 6.44
C PRO A 193 -11.67 12.58 6.91
N LEU A 194 -11.26 11.73 7.83
CA LEU A 194 -9.88 11.59 8.30
C LEU A 194 -9.44 10.13 8.22
N THR A 195 -8.38 9.88 7.49
CA THR A 195 -7.74 8.56 7.34
C THR A 195 -6.23 8.70 7.51
N ILE A 196 -5.55 7.63 7.90
CA ILE A 196 -4.11 7.51 7.66
C ILE A 196 -3.96 7.46 6.13
N ARG A 197 -2.99 8.18 5.57
CA ARG A 197 -2.70 8.11 4.11
C ARG A 197 -2.14 6.73 3.74
N GLY A 198 -2.87 5.70 4.09
CA GLY A 198 -2.64 4.31 3.75
C GLY A 198 -3.80 3.81 2.92
N VAL A 199 -3.55 2.82 2.11
CA VAL A 199 -4.58 2.12 1.34
C VAL A 199 -4.20 0.65 1.35
N SER A 200 -5.11 -0.21 1.81
CA SER A 200 -4.90 -1.66 1.76
C SER A 200 -4.74 -2.12 0.30
N GLU A 201 -3.69 -2.88 0.00
CA GLU A 201 -3.56 -3.55 -1.30
C GLU A 201 -4.69 -4.58 -1.45
N PRO A 202 -5.46 -4.58 -2.55
CA PRO A 202 -6.47 -5.62 -2.79
C PRO A 202 -5.80 -6.97 -3.06
N VAL A 203 -6.51 -8.05 -2.75
CA VAL A 203 -6.05 -9.42 -3.02
C VAL A 203 -7.15 -10.16 -3.76
N ILE A 204 -6.81 -10.81 -4.87
CA ILE A 204 -7.72 -11.67 -5.63
C ILE A 204 -7.42 -13.12 -5.30
N ASP A 205 -8.43 -13.85 -4.89
CA ASP A 205 -8.36 -15.29 -4.64
C ASP A 205 -9.75 -15.94 -4.80
N SER A 206 -9.80 -17.06 -5.49
CA SER A 206 -11.01 -17.91 -5.62
C SER A 206 -12.29 -17.15 -6.02
N GLY A 207 -12.17 -16.21 -6.95
CA GLY A 207 -13.29 -15.39 -7.45
C GLY A 207 -13.67 -14.22 -6.55
N GLY A 208 -12.96 -14.00 -5.45
CA GLY A 208 -13.14 -12.88 -4.51
C GLY A 208 -12.05 -11.83 -4.61
N VAL A 209 -12.41 -10.56 -4.40
CA VAL A 209 -11.48 -9.45 -4.19
C VAL A 209 -11.57 -9.01 -2.74
N VAL A 210 -10.56 -9.33 -1.96
CA VAL A 210 -10.47 -8.93 -0.55
C VAL A 210 -9.87 -7.53 -0.46
N TYR A 211 -10.51 -6.64 0.30
CA TYR A 211 -10.05 -5.26 0.49
C TYR A 211 -10.29 -4.79 1.92
N GLY A 212 -9.37 -3.99 2.45
CA GLY A 212 -9.57 -3.27 3.71
C GLY A 212 -10.14 -1.88 3.46
N THR A 213 -10.74 -1.27 4.47
CA THR A 213 -11.30 0.09 4.41
C THR A 213 -10.75 0.98 5.52
N ALA A 214 -10.83 2.28 5.33
CA ALA A 214 -10.37 3.26 6.32
C ALA A 214 -11.33 3.42 7.52
N ASN A 215 -12.48 2.77 7.50
CA ASN A 215 -13.45 2.78 8.59
C ASN A 215 -13.44 1.49 9.44
N GLY A 216 -12.36 0.72 9.38
CA GLY A 216 -12.16 -0.46 10.22
C GLY A 216 -12.85 -1.72 9.72
N ARG A 217 -13.15 -1.81 8.43
CA ARG A 217 -13.82 -2.96 7.84
C ARG A 217 -12.94 -3.68 6.83
N VAL A 218 -13.21 -4.95 6.65
CA VAL A 218 -12.71 -5.75 5.54
C VAL A 218 -13.89 -6.28 4.75
N GLY A 219 -13.79 -6.23 3.43
CA GLY A 219 -14.85 -6.72 2.55
C GLY A 219 -14.34 -7.63 1.46
N VAL A 220 -15.26 -8.35 0.82
CA VAL A 220 -15.01 -9.14 -0.38
C VAL A 220 -16.00 -8.75 -1.46
N LEU A 221 -15.48 -8.45 -2.65
CA LEU A 221 -16.26 -8.29 -3.86
C LEU A 221 -16.19 -9.57 -4.70
N VAL A 222 -17.23 -9.84 -5.46
CA VAL A 222 -17.20 -10.86 -6.51
C VAL A 222 -16.45 -10.29 -7.71
N VAL A 223 -15.33 -10.91 -8.09
CA VAL A 223 -14.34 -10.34 -9.01
C VAL A 223 -14.89 -10.04 -10.40
N ASP A 224 -15.80 -10.87 -10.91
CA ASP A 224 -16.36 -10.73 -12.27
C ASP A 224 -17.38 -9.61 -12.41
N ARG A 225 -17.98 -9.14 -11.31
CA ARG A 225 -19.08 -8.17 -11.31
C ARG A 225 -18.84 -6.94 -10.44
N GLY A 226 -17.87 -6.98 -9.53
CA GLY A 226 -17.57 -5.87 -8.64
C GLY A 226 -18.63 -5.56 -7.59
N PHE A 227 -19.58 -6.48 -7.30
CA PHE A 227 -20.53 -6.27 -6.21
C PHE A 227 -20.02 -6.90 -4.92
N GLN A 228 -20.41 -6.31 -3.80
CA GLN A 228 -20.02 -6.75 -2.47
C GLN A 228 -20.74 -8.05 -2.09
N ALA A 229 -19.92 -9.08 -1.82
CA ALA A 229 -20.42 -10.36 -1.30
C ALA A 229 -20.69 -10.25 0.21
N TRP A 230 -19.74 -9.67 0.94
CA TRP A 230 -19.87 -9.42 2.36
C TRP A 230 -18.88 -8.32 2.82
N GLU A 231 -19.12 -7.77 4.00
CA GLU A 231 -18.22 -6.84 4.69
C GLU A 231 -18.35 -7.08 6.21
N GLU A 232 -17.20 -7.14 6.89
CA GLU A 232 -17.11 -7.38 8.33
C GLU A 232 -16.34 -6.27 9.04
N ASN A 233 -16.83 -5.92 10.25
CA ASN A 233 -16.17 -4.92 11.09
C ASN A 233 -15.07 -5.59 11.94
N ILE A 234 -13.82 -5.21 11.72
CA ILE A 234 -12.66 -5.74 12.45
C ILE A 234 -12.02 -4.73 13.41
N ALA A 235 -12.44 -3.47 13.34
CA ALA A 235 -12.01 -2.44 14.27
C ALA A 235 -13.11 -1.40 14.47
N THR A 236 -13.35 -1.03 15.72
CA THR A 236 -14.34 0.00 16.08
C THR A 236 -13.60 1.25 16.60
N PRO A 237 -13.90 2.45 16.08
CA PRO A 237 -13.32 3.69 16.56
C PRO A 237 -13.51 3.88 18.07
N LYS A 238 -12.42 4.05 18.81
CA LYS A 238 -12.43 4.26 20.27
C LYS A 238 -11.63 5.52 20.61
N GLY A 239 -12.10 6.27 21.59
CA GLY A 239 -11.42 7.46 22.09
C GLY A 239 -12.16 8.77 21.82
N SER A 240 -11.62 9.88 22.35
CA SER A 240 -12.24 11.20 22.37
C SER A 240 -11.70 12.17 21.33
N THR A 241 -10.60 11.83 20.67
CA THR A 241 -9.98 12.66 19.62
C THR A 241 -10.07 11.96 18.26
N ASP A 242 -10.10 12.71 17.17
CA ASP A 242 -10.15 12.15 15.82
C ASP A 242 -8.97 11.21 15.56
N LEU A 243 -7.76 11.56 16.03
CA LEU A 243 -6.59 10.72 15.89
C LEU A 243 -6.71 9.39 16.65
N SER A 244 -7.31 9.39 17.85
CA SER A 244 -7.52 8.16 18.63
C SER A 244 -8.62 7.26 18.07
N ARG A 245 -9.43 7.77 17.15
CA ARG A 245 -10.53 7.05 16.47
C ARG A 245 -10.14 6.45 15.13
N LEU A 246 -8.89 6.64 14.68
CA LEU A 246 -8.40 6.01 13.45
C LEU A 246 -8.37 4.47 13.62
N VAL A 247 -8.94 3.77 12.67
CA VAL A 247 -9.08 2.30 12.67
C VAL A 247 -8.81 1.69 11.29
N ASP A 248 -8.01 2.37 10.49
CA ASP A 248 -7.73 1.98 9.11
C ASP A 248 -7.23 0.54 8.99
N VAL A 249 -7.76 -0.19 8.00
CA VAL A 249 -7.28 -1.51 7.59
C VAL A 249 -6.36 -1.31 6.39
N ASP A 250 -5.11 -0.90 6.66
CA ASP A 250 -4.12 -0.57 5.63
C ASP A 250 -3.22 -1.75 5.27
N ALA A 251 -3.08 -2.71 6.19
CA ALA A 251 -2.31 -3.91 5.94
C ALA A 251 -2.93 -4.72 4.78
N LYS A 252 -2.08 -5.21 3.87
CA LYS A 252 -2.51 -6.13 2.83
C LYS A 252 -3.11 -7.39 3.46
N PRO A 253 -4.34 -7.78 3.14
CA PRO A 253 -4.89 -9.06 3.57
C PRO A 253 -4.07 -10.23 3.03
N ILE A 254 -4.06 -11.34 3.76
CA ILE A 254 -3.46 -12.60 3.31
C ILE A 254 -4.57 -13.62 3.16
N VAL A 255 -4.64 -14.30 2.02
CA VAL A 255 -5.60 -15.38 1.79
C VAL A 255 -4.84 -16.70 1.69
N ILE A 256 -5.19 -17.66 2.54
CA ILE A 256 -4.59 -19.00 2.54
C ILE A 256 -5.69 -20.02 2.76
N ALA A 257 -5.83 -20.95 1.83
CA ALA A 257 -6.77 -22.07 1.91
C ALA A 257 -8.21 -21.63 2.28
N GLY A 258 -8.69 -20.54 1.67
CA GLY A 258 -10.03 -20.00 1.90
C GLY A 258 -10.21 -19.22 3.20
N THR A 259 -9.13 -18.92 3.91
CA THR A 259 -9.13 -18.08 5.11
C THR A 259 -8.48 -16.73 4.81
N VAL A 260 -9.17 -15.65 5.16
CA VAL A 260 -8.69 -14.27 5.08
C VAL A 260 -8.11 -13.88 6.43
N TYR A 261 -6.82 -13.54 6.45
CA TYR A 261 -6.16 -12.95 7.60
C TYR A 261 -6.04 -11.45 7.36
N THR A 262 -6.54 -10.66 8.30
CA THR A 262 -6.57 -9.20 8.20
C THR A 262 -6.33 -8.56 9.55
N ILE A 263 -5.70 -7.39 9.58
CA ILE A 263 -5.34 -6.67 10.79
C ILE A 263 -5.59 -5.17 10.59
N ALA A 264 -6.06 -4.50 11.63
CA ALA A 264 -6.34 -3.07 11.60
C ALA A 264 -5.42 -2.28 12.53
N TYR A 265 -5.24 -1.02 12.22
CA TYR A 265 -4.69 -0.03 13.15
C TYR A 265 -5.71 0.19 14.28
N ASN A 266 -5.27 0.19 15.53
CA ASN A 266 -6.15 0.23 16.72
C ASN A 266 -7.26 -0.84 16.75
N GLY A 267 -7.05 -1.96 16.06
CA GLY A 267 -8.00 -3.08 15.97
C GLY A 267 -7.42 -4.38 16.48
N GLU A 268 -7.86 -5.46 15.88
CA GLU A 268 -7.45 -6.83 16.19
C GLU A 268 -7.00 -7.54 14.91
N LEU A 269 -6.32 -8.66 15.05
CA LEU A 269 -6.03 -9.61 13.97
C LEU A 269 -7.20 -10.59 13.87
N PHE A 270 -7.79 -10.70 12.69
CA PHE A 270 -8.89 -11.60 12.39
C PHE A 270 -8.48 -12.68 11.40
N ALA A 271 -9.07 -13.86 11.57
CA ALA A 271 -9.18 -14.89 10.56
C ALA A 271 -10.67 -15.06 10.21
N LEU A 272 -11.01 -14.87 8.94
CA LEU A 272 -12.37 -14.93 8.42
C LEU A 272 -12.47 -15.96 7.31
N GLU A 273 -13.62 -16.60 7.16
CA GLU A 273 -13.88 -17.45 6.00
C GLU A 273 -14.06 -16.58 4.74
N LEU A 274 -13.34 -16.86 3.66
CA LEU A 274 -13.35 -16.05 2.44
C LEU A 274 -14.74 -15.94 1.80
N ARG A 275 -15.53 -16.99 1.84
CA ARG A 275 -16.83 -17.03 1.15
C ARG A 275 -17.95 -16.32 1.91
N SER A 276 -17.96 -16.45 3.24
CA SER A 276 -19.08 -15.97 4.09
C SER A 276 -18.75 -14.75 4.93
N GLY A 277 -17.46 -14.44 5.13
CA GLY A 277 -17.01 -13.45 6.11
C GLY A 277 -17.08 -13.93 7.55
N GLN A 278 -17.52 -15.19 7.80
CA GLN A 278 -17.65 -15.71 9.15
C GLN A 278 -16.32 -15.66 9.90
N GLN A 279 -16.31 -15.06 11.10
CA GLN A 279 -15.15 -15.04 11.97
C GLN A 279 -14.82 -16.46 12.45
N LEU A 280 -13.60 -16.92 12.10
CA LEU A 280 -13.06 -18.18 12.60
C LEU A 280 -12.41 -17.98 13.96
N TRP A 281 -11.56 -16.96 14.07
CA TRP A 281 -10.94 -16.54 15.31
C TRP A 281 -10.41 -15.09 15.21
N LYS A 282 -10.07 -14.51 16.34
CA LYS A 282 -9.42 -13.21 16.44
C LYS A 282 -8.36 -13.20 17.54
N ARG A 283 -7.40 -12.26 17.46
CA ARG A 283 -6.32 -12.03 18.42
C ARG A 283 -6.13 -10.54 18.64
N ASP A 284 -5.78 -10.17 19.84
CA ASP A 284 -5.49 -8.78 20.24
C ASP A 284 -4.09 -8.37 19.77
N TYR A 285 -3.97 -8.14 18.46
CA TYR A 285 -2.79 -7.58 17.79
C TYR A 285 -3.26 -6.46 16.87
N ALA A 286 -2.56 -5.34 16.90
CA ALA A 286 -2.84 -4.19 16.04
C ALA A 286 -1.62 -3.83 15.19
N SER A 287 -1.83 -3.52 13.92
CA SER A 287 -0.77 -3.08 13.00
C SER A 287 -1.35 -2.33 11.81
N PHE A 288 -0.59 -1.38 11.29
CA PHE A 288 -0.80 -0.79 9.96
C PHE A 288 0.18 -1.35 8.91
N ARG A 289 1.12 -2.20 9.33
CA ARG A 289 2.10 -2.84 8.44
C ARG A 289 1.61 -4.19 7.97
N ASN A 290 2.05 -4.57 6.77
CA ASN A 290 1.73 -5.86 6.20
C ASN A 290 2.24 -7.01 7.08
N MET A 291 1.46 -8.07 7.11
CA MET A 291 1.81 -9.33 7.76
C MET A 291 2.63 -10.21 6.81
N THR A 292 3.36 -11.13 7.39
CA THR A 292 4.00 -12.24 6.68
C THR A 292 3.64 -13.55 7.37
N VAL A 293 3.49 -14.60 6.58
CA VAL A 293 3.25 -15.97 7.08
C VAL A 293 4.46 -16.83 6.74
N GLN A 294 4.96 -17.56 7.72
CA GLN A 294 6.02 -18.52 7.54
C GLN A 294 5.60 -19.87 8.12
N GLY A 295 5.71 -20.93 7.32
CA GLY A 295 5.31 -22.27 7.70
C GLY A 295 3.81 -22.54 7.50
N THR A 296 3.33 -23.62 8.11
CA THR A 296 1.91 -23.99 8.12
C THR A 296 1.16 -23.21 9.21
N VAL A 297 0.07 -22.61 8.86
CA VAL A 297 -0.85 -21.94 9.80
C VAL A 297 -1.75 -22.97 10.48
#